data_41a5f5db7a43d3ea0425c008ff5b6719
#
_entry.id   41a5f5db7a43d3ea0425c008ff5b6719
#
_cell.length_a   1.000
_cell.length_b   1.000
_cell.length_c   1.000
_cell.angle_alpha   90.00
_cell.angle_beta   90.00
_cell.angle_gamma   90.00
#
_symmetry.space_group_name_H-M   'P 1'
#
loop_
_entity.id
_entity.type
_entity.pdbx_description
1 polymer ?
#
loop_
_entity_poly.entity_id
_entity_poly.type
_entity_poly.pdbx_seq_one_letter_code
_entity_poly.pdbx_strand_id
1 'polypeptide(L)'
;MTSRRWSRALALALAAVLVATVSACGVTRDGGDPDNQRLRMMIPNSPGGGYDLTGRAAAQTMEQEGLTGRFEINNVIGASGTVAMQRLLNEEGSEDVMLLMGLGVVGAVFTNKSDATVDKATPIAGLVAEAEGILVPADSPFQTLDDLVQAWKADPRSITVGGGSSPGGPDHLFPMQLAQTVGIDPNDVNYISYDGGGPLTTALLGEKIDVGMSGLGEFAGQIESGELRVLAVSGAERLDTVDAPTLREGGVDMEFLNWRGILAPPGISEEARQELVDLVTEMHDTPEWEEALERNGWIDNFMVGQEFEDFLIEQNDRVESTLKELGLA
;
A
#
# COMPACT_ATOMS: atom_id res chain seq x y z
N MET A 1 -47.37 -30.81 62.72
CA MET A 1 -46.61 -29.52 62.58
C MET A 1 -45.22 -29.67 61.88
N THR A 2 -45.02 -30.64 61.04
CA THR A 2 -43.72 -31.00 60.42
C THR A 2 -43.60 -30.71 58.91
N SER A 3 -44.69 -30.45 58.20
CA SER A 3 -44.66 -30.26 56.75
C SER A 3 -44.25 -28.82 56.27
N ARG A 4 -44.34 -27.83 57.14
CA ARG A 4 -44.09 -26.40 56.79
C ARG A 4 -42.60 -26.01 56.85
N ARG A 5 -41.74 -26.84 57.49
CA ARG A 5 -40.28 -26.59 57.62
C ARG A 5 -39.52 -27.13 56.41
N TRP A 6 -39.98 -28.17 55.76
CA TRP A 6 -39.32 -28.76 54.58
C TRP A 6 -39.55 -27.95 53.31
N SER A 7 -40.69 -27.31 53.18
CA SER A 7 -40.98 -26.44 52.03
C SER A 7 -40.15 -25.14 52.03
N ARG A 8 -39.77 -24.64 53.22
CA ARG A 8 -38.90 -23.45 53.34
C ARG A 8 -37.41 -23.78 53.10
N ALA A 9 -36.96 -24.98 53.43
CA ALA A 9 -35.59 -25.42 53.13
C ALA A 9 -35.43 -25.71 51.65
N LEU A 10 -36.40 -26.24 50.95
CA LEU A 10 -36.37 -26.47 49.51
C LEU A 10 -36.40 -25.13 48.72
N ALA A 11 -37.15 -24.11 49.15
CA ALA A 11 -37.25 -22.81 48.53
C ALA A 11 -35.95 -22.01 48.69
N LEU A 12 -35.22 -22.15 49.80
CA LEU A 12 -33.92 -21.55 50.03
C LEU A 12 -32.80 -22.22 49.23
N ALA A 13 -32.86 -23.54 49.04
CA ALA A 13 -31.91 -24.26 48.18
C ALA A 13 -32.08 -23.94 46.69
N LEU A 14 -33.34 -23.78 46.20
CA LEU A 14 -33.60 -23.34 44.82
C LEU A 14 -33.18 -21.91 44.58
N ALA A 15 -33.34 -21.00 45.53
CA ALA A 15 -32.90 -19.60 45.40
C ALA A 15 -31.36 -19.47 45.38
N ALA A 16 -30.64 -20.31 46.13
CA ALA A 16 -29.17 -20.35 46.14
C ALA A 16 -28.60 -20.89 44.82
N VAL A 17 -29.28 -21.82 44.13
CA VAL A 17 -28.86 -22.34 42.84
C VAL A 17 -29.13 -21.33 41.73
N LEU A 18 -30.20 -20.53 41.81
CA LEU A 18 -30.48 -19.49 40.81
C LEU A 18 -29.50 -18.29 40.88
N VAL A 19 -28.95 -18.00 42.06
CA VAL A 19 -27.97 -16.89 42.24
C VAL A 19 -26.58 -17.33 41.74
N ALA A 20 -26.26 -18.63 41.81
CA ALA A 20 -24.97 -19.14 41.30
C ALA A 20 -24.89 -19.22 39.75
N THR A 21 -26.02 -19.20 39.04
CA THR A 21 -26.05 -19.27 37.55
C THR A 21 -26.03 -17.88 36.88
N VAL A 22 -26.15 -16.77 37.59
CA VAL A 22 -26.12 -15.42 37.04
C VAL A 22 -24.69 -14.82 37.08
N SER A 23 -23.76 -15.43 37.83
CA SER A 23 -22.35 -14.97 37.91
C SER A 23 -21.44 -15.60 36.82
N ALA A 24 -21.98 -16.38 35.90
CA ALA A 24 -21.20 -17.06 34.84
C ALA A 24 -21.29 -16.39 33.45
N CYS A 25 -21.84 -15.19 33.38
CA CYS A 25 -21.76 -14.36 32.16
C CYS A 25 -20.85 -13.15 32.36
N GLY A 26 -19.73 -13.34 33.04
CA GLY A 26 -18.54 -12.55 32.81
C GLY A 26 -17.93 -13.15 31.54
N VAL A 27 -18.11 -12.49 30.41
CA VAL A 27 -17.27 -12.71 29.22
C VAL A 27 -15.87 -12.29 29.64
N THR A 28 -15.11 -13.23 30.24
CA THR A 28 -13.67 -13.17 30.12
C THR A 28 -13.44 -13.33 28.61
N ARG A 29 -13.00 -12.29 27.91
CA ARG A 29 -12.22 -12.43 26.70
C ARG A 29 -10.97 -13.23 27.13
N ASP A 30 -11.11 -14.53 27.19
CA ASP A 30 -9.99 -15.45 27.16
C ASP A 30 -9.31 -15.24 25.82
N GLY A 31 -8.00 -15.20 25.79
CA GLY A 31 -7.24 -15.06 24.58
C GLY A 31 -7.86 -15.97 23.53
N GLY A 32 -8.57 -15.35 22.55
CA GLY A 32 -9.37 -16.08 21.58
C GLY A 32 -8.44 -17.04 20.86
N ASP A 33 -8.92 -18.27 20.67
CA ASP A 33 -8.26 -19.22 19.78
C ASP A 33 -7.98 -18.49 18.46
N PRO A 34 -6.73 -18.36 18.01
CA PRO A 34 -6.38 -17.66 16.76
C PRO A 34 -7.23 -18.14 15.57
N ASP A 35 -7.62 -19.41 15.56
CA ASP A 35 -8.51 -20.02 14.55
C ASP A 35 -9.93 -19.39 14.50
N ASN A 36 -10.31 -18.59 15.48
CA ASN A 36 -11.65 -18.00 15.58
C ASN A 36 -11.68 -16.47 15.35
N GLN A 37 -10.55 -15.83 15.23
CA GLN A 37 -10.47 -14.39 14.95
C GLN A 37 -10.77 -14.17 13.45
N ARG A 38 -11.83 -13.43 13.14
CA ARG A 38 -12.17 -13.03 11.78
C ARG A 38 -11.75 -11.59 11.57
N LEU A 39 -10.70 -11.40 10.79
CA LEU A 39 -10.24 -10.09 10.38
C LEU A 39 -10.79 -9.75 8.99
N ARG A 40 -11.05 -8.47 8.77
CA ARG A 40 -11.50 -7.93 7.49
C ARG A 40 -10.39 -7.07 6.90
N MET A 41 -10.04 -7.29 5.63
CA MET A 41 -9.11 -6.43 4.91
C MET A 41 -9.80 -5.77 3.74
N MET A 42 -9.84 -4.44 3.79
CA MET A 42 -10.27 -3.62 2.65
C MET A 42 -9.10 -3.41 1.70
N ILE A 43 -9.36 -3.54 0.41
CA ILE A 43 -8.37 -3.32 -0.66
C ILE A 43 -8.90 -2.24 -1.59
N PRO A 44 -8.16 -1.14 -1.82
CA PRO A 44 -8.69 0.06 -2.47
C PRO A 44 -8.72 0.00 -4.01
N ASN A 45 -8.47 -1.18 -4.60
CA ASN A 45 -8.47 -1.36 -6.06
C ASN A 45 -9.19 -2.64 -6.50
N SER A 46 -9.24 -2.85 -7.81
CA SER A 46 -9.78 -4.06 -8.42
C SER A 46 -8.91 -5.28 -8.13
N PRO A 47 -9.51 -6.49 -8.09
CA PRO A 47 -8.75 -7.72 -7.99
C PRO A 47 -7.64 -7.84 -9.04
N GLY A 48 -6.46 -8.30 -8.60
CA GLY A 48 -5.27 -8.48 -9.44
C GLY A 48 -4.38 -7.25 -9.57
N GLY A 49 -4.76 -6.08 -9.04
CA GLY A 49 -3.87 -4.92 -8.97
C GLY A 49 -2.90 -5.00 -7.78
N GLY A 50 -1.88 -4.12 -7.75
CA GLY A 50 -0.80 -4.17 -6.76
C GLY A 50 -1.27 -4.23 -5.30
N TYR A 51 -2.26 -3.42 -4.92
CA TYR A 51 -2.83 -3.50 -3.56
C TYR A 51 -3.51 -4.86 -3.30
N ASP A 52 -4.22 -5.43 -4.29
CA ASP A 52 -4.89 -6.72 -4.12
C ASP A 52 -3.89 -7.86 -3.96
N LEU A 53 -2.82 -7.84 -4.76
CA LEU A 53 -1.73 -8.83 -4.65
C LEU A 53 -1.08 -8.77 -3.26
N THR A 54 -0.71 -7.57 -2.80
CA THR A 54 -0.07 -7.38 -1.48
C THR A 54 -0.99 -7.80 -0.34
N GLY A 55 -2.24 -7.32 -0.34
CA GLY A 55 -3.19 -7.62 0.73
C GLY A 55 -3.55 -9.10 0.81
N ARG A 56 -3.68 -9.78 -0.35
CA ARG A 56 -3.93 -11.22 -0.38
C ARG A 56 -2.70 -12.03 0.04
N ALA A 57 -1.51 -11.62 -0.34
CA ALA A 57 -0.28 -12.28 0.11
C ALA A 57 -0.15 -12.19 1.64
N ALA A 58 -0.31 -10.99 2.21
CA ALA A 58 -0.27 -10.81 3.67
C ALA A 58 -1.33 -11.63 4.40
N ALA A 59 -2.59 -11.56 3.96
CA ALA A 59 -3.68 -12.34 4.55
C ALA A 59 -3.43 -13.86 4.44
N GLN A 60 -2.97 -14.33 3.28
CA GLN A 60 -2.68 -15.74 3.05
C GLN A 60 -1.54 -16.24 3.93
N THR A 61 -0.46 -15.46 4.07
CA THR A 61 0.66 -15.81 4.96
C THR A 61 0.17 -15.93 6.40
N MET A 62 -0.56 -14.94 6.92
CA MET A 62 -1.10 -14.98 8.29
C MET A 62 -2.04 -16.17 8.53
N GLU A 63 -2.89 -16.52 7.55
CA GLU A 63 -3.77 -17.70 7.62
C GLU A 63 -2.98 -19.02 7.59
N GLN A 64 -1.98 -19.14 6.71
CA GLN A 64 -1.20 -20.38 6.55
C GLN A 64 -0.31 -20.68 7.74
N GLU A 65 0.24 -19.62 8.36
CA GLU A 65 1.06 -19.73 9.56
C GLU A 65 0.22 -19.90 10.84
N GLY A 66 -1.12 -19.86 10.73
CA GLY A 66 -2.01 -20.00 11.88
C GLY A 66 -1.94 -18.84 12.86
N LEU A 67 -1.48 -17.66 12.41
CA LEU A 67 -1.39 -16.45 13.21
C LEU A 67 -2.79 -15.84 13.45
N THR A 68 -3.72 -16.11 12.55
CA THR A 68 -5.11 -15.65 12.64
C THR A 68 -6.05 -16.65 11.98
N GLY A 69 -7.35 -16.49 12.21
CA GLY A 69 -8.38 -17.18 11.46
C GLY A 69 -8.49 -16.62 10.04
N ARG A 70 -9.60 -16.96 9.36
CA ARG A 70 -9.79 -16.59 7.97
C ARG A 70 -10.06 -15.11 7.80
N PHE A 71 -9.34 -14.46 6.86
CA PHE A 71 -9.61 -13.09 6.43
C PHE A 71 -10.84 -12.98 5.53
N GLU A 72 -11.64 -11.95 5.76
CA GLU A 72 -12.64 -11.48 4.81
C GLU A 72 -12.04 -10.34 3.97
N ILE A 73 -11.70 -10.62 2.71
CA ILE A 73 -11.08 -9.66 1.81
C ILE A 73 -12.13 -8.97 0.95
N ASN A 74 -12.21 -7.65 1.02
CA ASN A 74 -13.17 -6.81 0.32
C ASN A 74 -12.50 -5.77 -0.57
N ASN A 75 -12.61 -5.90 -1.90
CA ASN A 75 -12.17 -4.86 -2.83
C ASN A 75 -13.18 -3.70 -2.84
N VAL A 76 -12.72 -2.51 -2.40
CA VAL A 76 -13.52 -1.28 -2.32
C VAL A 76 -13.03 -0.30 -3.36
N ILE A 77 -13.57 -0.44 -4.58
CA ILE A 77 -13.13 0.32 -5.75
C ILE A 77 -13.76 1.70 -5.78
N GLY A 78 -13.02 2.72 -6.17
CA GLY A 78 -13.53 4.05 -6.45
C GLY A 78 -12.59 5.18 -6.08
N ALA A 79 -12.56 6.19 -6.95
CA ALA A 79 -11.79 7.43 -6.79
C ALA A 79 -10.34 7.18 -6.32
N SER A 80 -9.66 6.24 -6.98
CA SER A 80 -8.26 5.86 -6.70
C SER A 80 -7.99 5.50 -5.22
N GLY A 81 -8.99 4.89 -4.54
CA GLY A 81 -8.88 4.41 -3.16
C GLY A 81 -9.46 5.33 -2.09
N THR A 82 -9.85 6.58 -2.40
CA THR A 82 -10.45 7.47 -1.40
C THR A 82 -11.81 6.97 -0.89
N VAL A 83 -12.55 6.18 -1.70
CA VAL A 83 -13.79 5.52 -1.24
C VAL A 83 -13.49 4.47 -0.16
N ALA A 84 -12.41 3.70 -0.32
CA ALA A 84 -11.99 2.74 0.68
C ALA A 84 -11.53 3.43 1.97
N MET A 85 -10.76 4.51 1.83
CA MET A 85 -10.31 5.33 2.96
C MET A 85 -11.51 5.92 3.74
N GLN A 86 -12.50 6.50 3.05
CA GLN A 86 -13.71 7.01 3.70
C GLN A 86 -14.49 5.89 4.42
N ARG A 87 -14.53 4.68 3.83
CA ARG A 87 -15.20 3.54 4.47
C ARG A 87 -14.45 3.11 5.73
N LEU A 88 -13.11 3.08 5.71
CA LEU A 88 -12.30 2.80 6.89
C LEU A 88 -12.62 3.78 8.03
N LEU A 89 -12.65 5.08 7.74
CA LEU A 89 -12.94 6.10 8.74
C LEU A 89 -14.37 5.98 9.34
N ASN A 90 -15.33 5.43 8.57
CA ASN A 90 -16.67 5.16 9.05
C ASN A 90 -16.78 3.92 9.95
N GLU A 91 -15.75 3.07 9.98
CA GLU A 91 -15.65 1.90 10.87
C GLU A 91 -15.04 2.27 12.24
N GLU A 92 -15.17 3.52 12.69
CA GLU A 92 -14.60 4.03 13.95
C GLU A 92 -14.81 3.05 15.12
N GLY A 93 -13.73 2.71 15.81
CA GLY A 93 -13.72 1.77 16.94
C GLY A 93 -13.83 0.29 16.56
N SER A 94 -13.87 -0.08 15.28
CA SER A 94 -13.86 -1.47 14.85
C SER A 94 -12.43 -2.01 14.87
N GLU A 95 -12.16 -2.96 15.75
CA GLU A 95 -10.83 -3.52 16.02
C GLU A 95 -10.46 -4.71 15.11
N ASP A 96 -11.39 -5.13 14.24
CA ASP A 96 -11.26 -6.29 13.34
C ASP A 96 -11.06 -5.89 11.86
N VAL A 97 -10.84 -4.60 11.57
CA VAL A 97 -10.75 -4.06 10.22
C VAL A 97 -9.38 -3.49 9.92
N MET A 98 -8.84 -3.82 8.77
CA MET A 98 -7.65 -3.22 8.20
C MET A 98 -7.92 -2.70 6.78
N LEU A 99 -7.21 -1.67 6.38
CA LEU A 99 -7.14 -1.17 5.00
C LEU A 99 -5.70 -1.29 4.50
N LEU A 100 -5.50 -2.03 3.41
CA LEU A 100 -4.28 -1.92 2.65
C LEU A 100 -4.29 -0.59 1.88
N MET A 101 -3.24 0.18 1.98
CA MET A 101 -3.11 1.47 1.32
C MET A 101 -1.66 1.71 0.87
N GLY A 102 -1.40 2.84 0.26
CA GLY A 102 -0.05 3.23 -0.14
C GLY A 102 -0.03 4.58 -0.84
N LEU A 103 1.08 4.87 -1.51
CA LEU A 103 1.35 6.16 -2.15
C LEU A 103 0.21 6.65 -3.04
N GLY A 104 -0.41 5.76 -3.83
CA GLY A 104 -1.53 6.11 -4.71
C GLY A 104 -2.77 6.60 -3.96
N VAL A 105 -3.07 6.07 -2.76
CA VAL A 105 -4.19 6.55 -1.93
C VAL A 105 -3.87 7.93 -1.35
N VAL A 106 -2.63 8.16 -0.91
CA VAL A 106 -2.18 9.48 -0.44
C VAL A 106 -2.37 10.54 -1.53
N GLY A 107 -1.89 10.28 -2.75
CA GLY A 107 -2.05 11.21 -3.85
C GLY A 107 -3.52 11.44 -4.25
N ALA A 108 -4.34 10.37 -4.20
CA ALA A 108 -5.76 10.45 -4.52
C ALA A 108 -6.55 11.30 -3.51
N VAL A 109 -6.14 11.33 -2.24
CA VAL A 109 -6.75 12.22 -1.23
C VAL A 109 -6.69 13.68 -1.69
N PHE A 110 -5.53 14.13 -2.14
CA PHE A 110 -5.34 15.51 -2.61
C PHE A 110 -6.05 15.78 -3.94
N THR A 111 -5.83 14.93 -4.94
CA THR A 111 -6.40 15.14 -6.29
C THR A 111 -7.92 15.09 -6.32
N ASN A 112 -8.54 14.29 -5.44
CA ASN A 112 -9.99 14.23 -5.29
C ASN A 112 -10.54 15.24 -4.26
N LYS A 113 -9.67 16.02 -3.59
CA LYS A 113 -10.04 16.94 -2.49
C LYS A 113 -10.88 16.23 -1.43
N SER A 114 -10.43 15.05 -1.04
CA SER A 114 -11.12 14.18 -0.09
C SER A 114 -10.87 14.61 1.35
N ASP A 115 -11.92 14.65 2.15
CA ASP A 115 -11.80 14.85 3.61
C ASP A 115 -11.31 13.57 4.33
N ALA A 116 -11.26 12.42 3.63
CA ALA A 116 -10.78 11.15 4.17
C ALA A 116 -9.26 11.05 4.04
N THR A 117 -8.56 11.81 4.87
CA THR A 117 -7.09 11.89 4.90
C THR A 117 -6.47 10.77 5.73
N VAL A 118 -5.23 10.37 5.41
CA VAL A 118 -4.54 9.24 6.04
C VAL A 118 -4.22 9.48 7.52
N ASP A 119 -4.00 10.73 7.92
CA ASP A 119 -3.76 11.14 9.30
C ASP A 119 -4.96 10.95 10.26
N LYS A 120 -6.15 10.68 9.71
CA LYS A 120 -7.35 10.37 10.49
C LYS A 120 -7.49 8.91 10.86
N ALA A 121 -6.72 8.04 10.26
CA ALA A 121 -6.72 6.60 10.54
C ALA A 121 -5.63 6.22 11.53
N THR A 122 -5.64 4.98 12.00
CA THR A 122 -4.63 4.43 12.91
C THR A 122 -3.55 3.72 12.10
N PRO A 123 -2.28 4.17 12.09
CA PRO A 123 -1.18 3.48 11.44
C PRO A 123 -0.87 2.14 12.10
N ILE A 124 -0.70 1.09 11.31
CA ILE A 124 -0.31 -0.25 11.78
C ILE A 124 1.10 -0.59 11.32
N ALA A 125 1.33 -0.73 9.99
CA ALA A 125 2.64 -1.09 9.47
C ALA A 125 2.84 -0.62 8.03
N GLY A 126 4.07 -0.25 7.67
CA GLY A 126 4.57 -0.33 6.31
C GLY A 126 4.93 -1.79 6.00
N LEU A 127 4.67 -2.25 4.79
CA LEU A 127 4.91 -3.65 4.41
C LEU A 127 5.98 -3.78 3.34
N VAL A 128 5.69 -3.26 2.18
CA VAL A 128 6.48 -3.45 0.97
C VAL A 128 6.63 -2.16 0.19
N ALA A 129 7.63 -2.12 -0.67
CA ALA A 129 7.75 -1.09 -1.69
C ALA A 129 8.16 -1.71 -3.03
N GLU A 130 7.92 -0.98 -4.10
CA GLU A 130 8.38 -1.30 -5.44
C GLU A 130 9.17 -0.12 -5.98
N ALA A 131 10.31 -0.40 -6.61
CA ALA A 131 11.02 0.62 -7.37
C ALA A 131 10.33 0.83 -8.71
N GLU A 132 10.20 2.08 -9.12
CA GLU A 132 9.80 2.45 -10.47
C GLU A 132 11.00 2.39 -11.42
N GLY A 133 10.74 2.17 -12.70
CA GLY A 133 11.76 2.19 -13.73
C GLY A 133 11.51 3.26 -14.78
N ILE A 134 12.58 3.71 -15.42
CA ILE A 134 12.53 4.57 -16.60
C ILE A 134 12.73 3.71 -17.84
N LEU A 135 11.67 3.52 -18.61
CA LEU A 135 11.57 2.62 -19.73
C LEU A 135 11.59 3.39 -21.06
N VAL A 136 12.35 2.88 -22.01
CA VAL A 136 12.37 3.39 -23.39
C VAL A 136 12.32 2.24 -24.39
N PRO A 137 11.81 2.44 -25.63
CA PRO A 137 11.97 1.47 -26.71
C PRO A 137 13.44 1.13 -26.97
N ALA A 138 13.72 -0.08 -27.47
CA ALA A 138 15.08 -0.54 -27.74
C ALA A 138 15.88 0.34 -28.71
N ASP A 139 15.17 0.95 -29.67
CA ASP A 139 15.72 1.86 -30.69
C ASP A 139 15.70 3.34 -30.27
N SER A 140 15.26 3.63 -29.05
CA SER A 140 15.29 4.99 -28.50
C SER A 140 16.69 5.63 -28.60
N PRO A 141 16.76 6.94 -28.88
CA PRO A 141 18.03 7.67 -28.85
C PRO A 141 18.66 7.74 -27.47
N PHE A 142 17.86 7.55 -26.41
CA PHE A 142 18.34 7.57 -25.03
C PHE A 142 18.95 6.24 -24.65
N GLN A 143 20.27 6.22 -24.44
CA GLN A 143 21.02 5.03 -24.04
C GLN A 143 21.27 5.00 -22.54
N THR A 144 21.28 6.16 -21.90
CA THR A 144 21.56 6.37 -20.47
C THR A 144 20.55 7.32 -19.85
N LEU A 145 20.49 7.35 -18.51
CA LEU A 145 19.71 8.34 -17.78
C LEU A 145 20.19 9.76 -18.09
N ASP A 146 21.51 9.97 -18.24
CA ASP A 146 22.07 11.29 -18.57
C ASP A 146 21.61 11.79 -19.94
N ASP A 147 21.58 10.94 -20.96
CA ASP A 147 21.04 11.31 -22.28
C ASP A 147 19.61 11.85 -22.20
N LEU A 148 18.76 11.15 -21.43
CA LEU A 148 17.38 11.57 -21.20
C LEU A 148 17.32 12.89 -20.44
N VAL A 149 18.05 13.02 -19.33
CA VAL A 149 18.03 14.21 -18.47
C VAL A 149 18.53 15.44 -19.23
N GLN A 150 19.58 15.32 -20.03
CA GLN A 150 20.09 16.43 -20.85
C GLN A 150 19.08 16.87 -21.90
N ALA A 151 18.46 15.93 -22.63
CA ALA A 151 17.44 16.24 -23.61
C ALA A 151 16.21 16.88 -22.94
N TRP A 152 15.79 16.33 -21.78
CA TRP A 152 14.64 16.84 -21.04
C TRP A 152 14.85 18.26 -20.52
N LYS A 153 16.05 18.57 -20.02
CA LYS A 153 16.42 19.93 -19.61
C LYS A 153 16.47 20.93 -20.77
N ALA A 154 16.85 20.46 -21.95
CA ALA A 154 16.94 21.34 -23.15
C ALA A 154 15.55 21.75 -23.65
N ASP A 155 14.57 20.85 -23.67
CA ASP A 155 13.17 21.11 -24.05
C ASP A 155 12.24 20.12 -23.33
N PRO A 156 11.77 20.46 -22.10
CA PRO A 156 10.95 19.55 -21.31
C PRO A 156 9.66 19.11 -21.99
N ARG A 157 9.06 19.98 -22.82
CA ARG A 157 7.80 19.72 -23.48
C ARG A 157 7.92 18.82 -24.71
N SER A 158 9.13 18.67 -25.24
CA SER A 158 9.38 17.83 -26.42
C SER A 158 9.46 16.34 -26.07
N ILE A 159 9.71 15.98 -24.80
CA ILE A 159 9.76 14.59 -24.33
C ILE A 159 8.40 14.19 -23.76
N THR A 160 7.77 13.20 -24.39
CA THR A 160 6.48 12.66 -23.94
C THR A 160 6.71 11.54 -22.94
N VAL A 161 6.28 11.75 -21.69
CA VAL A 161 6.40 10.79 -20.60
C VAL A 161 5.05 10.12 -20.36
N GLY A 162 4.98 8.79 -20.38
CA GLY A 162 3.79 8.04 -20.03
C GLY A 162 3.91 7.31 -18.70
N GLY A 163 2.81 7.12 -18.00
CA GLY A 163 2.71 6.28 -16.81
C GLY A 163 1.37 5.56 -16.72
N GLY A 164 1.34 4.43 -16.02
CA GLY A 164 0.16 3.56 -15.90
C GLY A 164 -0.80 3.98 -14.79
N SER A 165 -0.60 5.12 -14.12
CA SER A 165 -1.49 5.61 -13.07
C SER A 165 -2.08 6.99 -13.37
N SER A 166 -3.25 7.25 -12.74
CA SER A 166 -3.93 8.55 -12.81
C SER A 166 -3.09 9.65 -12.13
N PRO A 167 -3.37 10.95 -12.42
CA PRO A 167 -2.73 12.05 -11.71
C PRO A 167 -2.80 11.89 -10.18
N GLY A 168 -1.66 12.04 -9.52
CA GLY A 168 -1.48 11.77 -8.08
C GLY A 168 -1.09 10.32 -7.76
N GLY A 169 -1.14 9.39 -8.71
CA GLY A 169 -0.63 8.04 -8.53
C GLY A 169 0.91 7.96 -8.66
N PRO A 170 1.52 6.81 -8.31
CA PRO A 170 2.98 6.66 -8.29
C PRO A 170 3.65 6.99 -9.63
N ASP A 171 3.15 6.46 -10.74
CA ASP A 171 3.73 6.70 -12.07
C ASP A 171 3.59 8.15 -12.56
N HIS A 172 2.68 8.95 -11.94
CA HIS A 172 2.61 10.39 -12.16
C HIS A 172 3.55 11.14 -11.23
N LEU A 173 3.60 10.79 -9.94
CA LEU A 173 4.44 11.46 -8.97
C LEU A 173 5.93 11.27 -9.26
N PHE A 174 6.34 10.09 -9.72
CA PHE A 174 7.73 9.78 -10.03
C PHE A 174 8.33 10.74 -11.07
N PRO A 175 7.80 10.87 -12.30
CA PRO A 175 8.34 11.83 -13.28
C PRO A 175 8.29 13.28 -12.81
N MET A 176 7.27 13.69 -12.01
CA MET A 176 7.18 15.04 -11.50
C MET A 176 8.27 15.34 -10.48
N GLN A 177 8.52 14.43 -9.55
CA GLN A 177 9.58 14.56 -8.55
C GLN A 177 10.99 14.45 -9.18
N LEU A 178 11.14 13.59 -10.21
CA LEU A 178 12.37 13.50 -10.97
C LEU A 178 12.65 14.83 -11.69
N ALA A 179 11.66 15.41 -12.35
CA ALA A 179 11.75 16.71 -13.00
C ALA A 179 12.21 17.79 -12.00
N GLN A 180 11.55 17.91 -10.84
CA GLN A 180 11.94 18.83 -9.77
C GLN A 180 13.39 18.62 -9.34
N THR A 181 13.79 17.37 -9.08
CA THR A 181 15.14 17.02 -8.63
C THR A 181 16.21 17.43 -9.64
N VAL A 182 15.93 17.29 -10.93
CA VAL A 182 16.89 17.70 -11.97
C VAL A 182 16.74 19.18 -12.40
N GLY A 183 15.85 19.94 -11.77
CA GLY A 183 15.65 21.38 -12.00
C GLY A 183 14.77 21.72 -13.20
N ILE A 184 13.83 20.86 -13.55
CA ILE A 184 12.77 21.08 -14.53
C ILE A 184 11.50 21.45 -13.77
N ASP A 185 10.72 22.44 -14.25
CA ASP A 185 9.40 22.73 -13.70
C ASP A 185 8.45 21.57 -14.01
N PRO A 186 7.82 20.92 -13.00
CA PRO A 186 6.89 19.81 -13.25
C PRO A 186 5.72 20.18 -14.17
N ASN A 187 5.31 21.45 -14.23
CA ASN A 187 4.28 21.93 -15.15
C ASN A 187 4.70 21.89 -16.62
N ASP A 188 5.98 21.78 -16.92
CA ASP A 188 6.53 21.63 -18.25
C ASP A 188 6.66 20.16 -18.69
N VAL A 189 6.41 19.20 -17.80
CA VAL A 189 6.42 17.77 -18.12
C VAL A 189 5.21 17.42 -18.98
N ASN A 190 5.47 16.90 -20.19
CA ASN A 190 4.43 16.42 -21.09
C ASN A 190 4.02 14.99 -20.70
N TYR A 191 3.17 14.87 -19.66
CA TYR A 191 2.74 13.58 -19.11
C TYR A 191 1.43 13.09 -19.71
N ILE A 192 1.39 11.79 -20.07
CA ILE A 192 0.19 11.08 -20.54
C ILE A 192 -0.10 9.90 -19.61
N SER A 193 -1.28 9.92 -18.99
CA SER A 193 -1.77 8.83 -18.13
C SER A 193 -2.39 7.72 -18.99
N TYR A 194 -2.02 6.48 -18.68
CA TYR A 194 -2.61 5.25 -19.22
C TYR A 194 -3.30 4.46 -18.11
N ASP A 195 -4.14 3.50 -18.47
CA ASP A 195 -4.82 2.62 -17.52
C ASP A 195 -4.01 1.33 -17.33
N GLY A 196 -2.88 1.44 -16.59
CA GLY A 196 -1.95 0.35 -16.31
C GLY A 196 -0.88 0.11 -17.38
N GLY A 197 -0.02 -0.88 -17.13
CA GLY A 197 1.16 -1.19 -17.93
C GLY A 197 0.86 -1.70 -19.35
N GLY A 198 -0.24 -2.41 -19.58
CA GLY A 198 -0.58 -2.93 -20.89
C GLY A 198 -0.78 -1.84 -21.95
N PRO A 199 -1.69 -0.85 -21.73
CA PRO A 199 -1.81 0.31 -22.60
C PRO A 199 -0.52 1.14 -22.68
N LEU A 200 0.22 1.29 -21.59
CA LEU A 200 1.51 1.99 -21.57
C LEU A 200 2.55 1.29 -22.45
N THR A 201 2.68 -0.05 -22.34
CA THR A 201 3.54 -0.87 -23.22
C THR A 201 3.21 -0.66 -24.69
N THR A 202 1.91 -0.70 -25.02
CA THR A 202 1.46 -0.49 -26.40
C THR A 202 1.84 0.89 -26.93
N ALA A 203 1.77 1.92 -26.08
CA ALA A 203 2.16 3.28 -26.43
C ALA A 203 3.67 3.43 -26.64
N LEU A 204 4.48 2.80 -25.77
CA LEU A 204 5.95 2.77 -25.89
C LEU A 204 6.38 2.08 -27.19
N LEU A 205 5.96 0.83 -27.40
CA LEU A 205 6.32 0.04 -28.57
C LEU A 205 5.75 0.61 -29.88
N GLY A 206 4.67 1.37 -29.77
CA GLY A 206 4.07 2.08 -30.92
C GLY A 206 4.64 3.49 -31.15
N GLU A 207 5.72 3.88 -30.46
CA GLU A 207 6.38 5.19 -30.59
C GLU A 207 5.39 6.37 -30.43
N LYS A 208 4.41 6.22 -29.52
CA LYS A 208 3.44 7.30 -29.19
C LYS A 208 3.91 8.16 -28.05
N ILE A 209 4.84 7.64 -27.25
CA ILE A 209 5.53 8.31 -26.16
C ILE A 209 7.01 7.94 -26.22
N ASP A 210 7.83 8.83 -25.71
CA ASP A 210 9.30 8.68 -25.75
C ASP A 210 9.81 7.84 -24.57
N VAL A 211 9.17 8.00 -23.40
CA VAL A 211 9.59 7.44 -22.12
C VAL A 211 8.37 6.91 -21.35
N GLY A 212 8.49 5.74 -20.75
CA GLY A 212 7.57 5.22 -19.75
C GLY A 212 8.19 5.27 -18.35
N MET A 213 7.41 5.66 -17.35
CA MET A 213 7.83 5.61 -15.95
C MET A 213 6.77 4.87 -15.14
N SER A 214 7.14 3.69 -14.63
CA SER A 214 6.21 2.76 -13.97
C SER A 214 6.96 1.64 -13.24
N GLY A 215 6.26 0.87 -12.40
CA GLY A 215 6.77 -0.37 -11.82
C GLY A 215 7.14 -1.40 -12.88
N LEU A 216 8.30 -2.05 -12.74
CA LEU A 216 8.87 -2.87 -13.81
C LEU A 216 8.21 -4.24 -13.98
N GLY A 217 7.47 -4.73 -12.99
CA GLY A 217 6.87 -6.07 -13.03
C GLY A 217 5.94 -6.33 -14.22
N GLU A 218 5.22 -5.29 -14.68
CA GLU A 218 4.29 -5.40 -15.82
C GLU A 218 5.01 -5.44 -17.20
N PHE A 219 6.31 -5.12 -17.24
CA PHE A 219 7.11 -5.00 -18.46
C PHE A 219 8.20 -6.08 -18.55
N ALA A 220 8.24 -7.02 -17.61
CA ALA A 220 9.30 -8.03 -17.53
C ALA A 220 9.54 -8.78 -18.86
N GLY A 221 8.47 -9.18 -19.55
CA GLY A 221 8.58 -9.86 -20.85
C GLY A 221 9.21 -9.00 -21.95
N GLN A 222 8.90 -7.71 -22.02
CA GLN A 222 9.45 -6.79 -23.01
C GLN A 222 10.91 -6.38 -22.68
N ILE A 223 11.24 -6.35 -21.40
CA ILE A 223 12.62 -6.13 -20.95
C ILE A 223 13.47 -7.36 -21.28
N GLU A 224 12.97 -8.56 -20.97
CA GLU A 224 13.67 -9.83 -21.26
C GLU A 224 13.84 -10.07 -22.78
N SER A 225 12.83 -9.75 -23.58
CA SER A 225 12.92 -9.85 -25.05
C SER A 225 13.81 -8.78 -25.68
N GLY A 226 14.17 -7.74 -24.92
CA GLY A 226 14.96 -6.60 -25.41
C GLY A 226 14.15 -5.61 -26.27
N GLU A 227 12.83 -5.66 -26.23
CA GLU A 227 11.95 -4.67 -26.88
C GLU A 227 11.95 -3.34 -26.13
N LEU A 228 12.10 -3.39 -24.79
CA LEU A 228 12.24 -2.22 -23.91
C LEU A 228 13.60 -2.26 -23.20
N ARG A 229 14.18 -1.09 -22.99
CA ARG A 229 15.37 -0.85 -22.18
C ARG A 229 15.00 -0.07 -20.95
N VAL A 230 15.60 -0.44 -19.80
CA VAL A 230 15.52 0.33 -18.54
C VAL A 230 16.73 1.23 -18.45
N LEU A 231 16.53 2.55 -18.36
CA LEU A 231 17.62 3.53 -18.22
C LEU A 231 18.09 3.66 -16.78
N ALA A 232 17.18 3.56 -15.83
CA ALA A 232 17.47 3.58 -14.41
C ALA A 232 16.29 3.01 -13.60
N VAL A 233 16.57 2.58 -12.36
CA VAL A 233 15.58 2.22 -11.34
C VAL A 233 15.60 3.24 -10.21
N SER A 234 14.46 3.47 -9.57
CA SER A 234 14.28 4.53 -8.59
C SER A 234 14.61 4.13 -7.14
N GLY A 235 14.91 2.85 -6.90
CA GLY A 235 15.27 2.34 -5.58
C GLY A 235 16.69 2.73 -5.16
N ALA A 236 17.00 2.50 -3.87
CA ALA A 236 18.36 2.72 -3.32
C ALA A 236 19.39 1.79 -3.92
N GLU A 237 18.98 0.57 -4.29
CA GLU A 237 19.82 -0.50 -4.84
C GLU A 237 19.32 -0.93 -6.22
N ARG A 238 20.20 -1.56 -7.00
CA ARG A 238 19.83 -2.18 -8.27
C ARG A 238 18.89 -3.36 -8.02
N LEU A 239 18.00 -3.60 -8.96
CA LEU A 239 17.16 -4.79 -8.95
C LEU A 239 17.89 -5.96 -9.63
N ASP A 240 17.85 -7.14 -9.02
CA ASP A 240 18.44 -8.36 -9.59
C ASP A 240 17.76 -8.80 -10.91
N THR A 241 16.52 -8.34 -11.12
CA THR A 241 15.70 -8.70 -12.29
C THR A 241 16.00 -7.88 -13.54
N VAL A 242 16.79 -6.79 -13.41
CA VAL A 242 17.08 -5.89 -14.54
C VAL A 242 18.50 -5.31 -14.46
N ASP A 243 19.24 -5.35 -15.57
CA ASP A 243 20.57 -4.74 -15.66
C ASP A 243 20.44 -3.23 -15.93
N ALA A 244 20.12 -2.48 -14.89
CA ALA A 244 20.01 -1.02 -14.96
C ALA A 244 20.61 -0.38 -13.69
N PRO A 245 21.22 0.83 -13.80
CA PRO A 245 21.72 1.56 -12.66
C PRO A 245 20.56 2.15 -11.82
N THR A 246 20.84 2.49 -10.57
CA THR A 246 19.93 3.36 -9.79
C THR A 246 20.00 4.80 -10.30
N LEU A 247 19.01 5.63 -9.92
CA LEU A 247 19.04 7.07 -10.21
C LEU A 247 20.32 7.72 -9.66
N ARG A 248 20.74 7.33 -8.44
CA ARG A 248 21.96 7.83 -7.81
C ARG A 248 23.23 7.45 -8.57
N GLU A 249 23.33 6.22 -9.02
CA GLU A 249 24.44 5.78 -9.89
C GLU A 249 24.45 6.52 -11.23
N GLY A 250 23.28 6.86 -11.74
CA GLY A 250 23.09 7.69 -12.94
C GLY A 250 23.28 9.20 -12.71
N GLY A 251 23.69 9.62 -11.50
CA GLY A 251 24.00 11.02 -11.17
C GLY A 251 22.83 11.88 -10.69
N VAL A 252 21.67 11.28 -10.42
CA VAL A 252 20.50 11.96 -9.86
C VAL A 252 20.31 11.55 -8.40
N ASP A 253 20.50 12.47 -7.46
CA ASP A 253 20.34 12.21 -6.03
C ASP A 253 18.86 12.20 -5.64
N MET A 254 18.23 11.12 -6.01
CA MET A 254 16.80 10.86 -5.75
C MET A 254 16.58 9.37 -5.50
N GLU A 255 15.63 9.09 -4.64
CA GLU A 255 15.01 7.79 -4.44
C GLU A 255 13.50 7.95 -4.48
N PHE A 256 12.83 7.01 -5.12
CA PHE A 256 11.37 7.00 -5.19
C PHE A 256 10.87 5.55 -5.07
N LEU A 257 9.94 5.34 -4.16
CA LEU A 257 9.36 4.03 -3.92
C LEU A 257 7.83 4.13 -3.94
N ASN A 258 7.21 3.19 -4.64
CA ASN A 258 5.78 2.93 -4.58
C ASN A 258 5.50 1.99 -3.42
N TRP A 259 5.35 2.57 -2.23
CA TRP A 259 5.18 1.83 -1.00
C TRP A 259 3.73 1.46 -0.71
N ARG A 260 3.56 0.38 0.10
CA ARG A 260 2.27 -0.09 0.62
C ARG A 260 2.37 -0.41 2.09
N GLY A 261 1.27 -0.18 2.80
CA GLY A 261 1.16 -0.42 4.23
C GLY A 261 -0.29 -0.63 4.67
N ILE A 262 -0.48 -0.80 5.95
CA ILE A 262 -1.77 -1.10 6.58
C ILE A 262 -2.17 0.02 7.54
N LEU A 263 -3.42 0.45 7.43
CA LEU A 263 -4.10 1.30 8.41
C LEU A 263 -5.26 0.54 9.05
N ALA A 264 -5.61 0.93 10.27
CA ALA A 264 -6.84 0.53 10.96
C ALA A 264 -7.79 1.73 11.14
N PRO A 265 -9.06 1.50 11.51
CA PRO A 265 -10.01 2.57 11.80
C PRO A 265 -9.52 3.50 12.92
N PRO A 266 -10.01 4.75 12.96
CA PRO A 266 -9.79 5.61 14.11
C PRO A 266 -10.52 5.08 15.34
N GLY A 267 -10.01 5.43 16.53
CA GLY A 267 -10.71 5.16 17.81
C GLY A 267 -10.64 3.71 18.29
N ILE A 268 -9.82 2.85 17.67
CA ILE A 268 -9.50 1.53 18.24
C ILE A 268 -8.70 1.70 19.53
N SER A 269 -8.77 0.71 20.42
CA SER A 269 -7.97 0.73 21.64
C SER A 269 -6.47 0.56 21.35
N GLU A 270 -5.61 1.05 22.25
CA GLU A 270 -4.16 0.84 22.11
C GLU A 270 -3.80 -0.64 22.19
N GLU A 271 -4.56 -1.43 22.95
CA GLU A 271 -4.41 -2.88 23.05
C GLU A 271 -4.70 -3.53 21.69
N ALA A 272 -5.82 -3.19 21.03
CA ALA A 272 -6.15 -3.70 19.71
C ALA A 272 -5.15 -3.22 18.63
N ARG A 273 -4.68 -1.96 18.71
CA ARG A 273 -3.62 -1.48 17.83
C ARG A 273 -2.36 -2.33 17.95
N GLN A 274 -1.93 -2.62 19.18
CA GLN A 274 -0.74 -3.42 19.44
C GLN A 274 -0.93 -4.87 18.96
N GLU A 275 -2.11 -5.48 19.19
CA GLU A 275 -2.42 -6.82 18.67
C GLU A 275 -2.29 -6.89 17.14
N LEU A 276 -2.76 -5.86 16.41
CA LEU A 276 -2.61 -5.80 14.94
C LEU A 276 -1.16 -5.60 14.51
N VAL A 277 -0.38 -4.77 15.24
CA VAL A 277 1.05 -4.57 14.99
C VAL A 277 1.83 -5.87 15.22
N ASP A 278 1.55 -6.56 16.33
CA ASP A 278 2.20 -7.82 16.68
C ASP A 278 1.89 -8.90 15.62
N LEU A 279 0.62 -9.01 15.20
CA LEU A 279 0.20 -9.94 14.15
C LEU A 279 0.95 -9.71 12.83
N VAL A 280 1.07 -8.46 12.40
CA VAL A 280 1.77 -8.12 11.14
C VAL A 280 3.29 -8.31 11.30
N THR A 281 3.84 -8.08 12.49
CA THR A 281 5.25 -8.34 12.80
C THR A 281 5.55 -9.84 12.77
N GLU A 282 4.70 -10.66 13.40
CA GLU A 282 4.84 -12.12 13.36
C GLU A 282 4.75 -12.65 11.91
N MET A 283 3.84 -12.10 11.08
CA MET A 283 3.76 -12.43 9.66
C MET A 283 5.06 -12.08 8.93
N HIS A 284 5.58 -10.87 9.14
CA HIS A 284 6.81 -10.40 8.50
C HIS A 284 8.01 -11.32 8.78
N ASP A 285 8.09 -11.86 9.98
CA ASP A 285 9.20 -12.71 10.42
C ASP A 285 9.09 -14.16 9.89
N THR A 286 8.06 -14.48 9.08
CA THR A 286 7.89 -15.84 8.51
C THR A 286 8.68 -16.05 7.22
N PRO A 287 9.21 -17.27 6.98
CA PRO A 287 9.82 -17.62 5.67
C PRO A 287 8.82 -17.46 4.51
N GLU A 288 7.54 -17.69 4.73
CA GLU A 288 6.48 -17.58 3.72
C GLU A 288 6.31 -16.15 3.24
N TRP A 289 6.51 -15.16 4.12
CA TRP A 289 6.52 -13.75 3.72
C TRP A 289 7.78 -13.37 2.94
N GLU A 290 8.95 -13.86 3.34
CA GLU A 290 10.20 -13.69 2.58
C GLU A 290 10.07 -14.26 1.16
N GLU A 291 9.50 -15.47 1.02
CA GLU A 291 9.17 -16.03 -0.30
C GLU A 291 8.16 -15.18 -1.09
N ALA A 292 7.21 -14.53 -0.41
CA ALA A 292 6.26 -13.64 -1.07
C ALA A 292 6.94 -12.36 -1.59
N LEU A 293 7.87 -11.77 -0.84
CA LEU A 293 8.69 -10.64 -1.28
C LEU A 293 9.49 -11.00 -2.54
N GLU A 294 10.24 -12.11 -2.50
CA GLU A 294 11.05 -12.57 -3.62
C GLU A 294 10.20 -12.86 -4.87
N ARG A 295 9.12 -13.63 -4.71
CA ARG A 295 8.24 -14.03 -5.81
C ARG A 295 7.60 -12.85 -6.53
N ASN A 296 7.31 -11.77 -5.82
CA ASN A 296 6.68 -10.58 -6.38
C ASN A 296 7.69 -9.48 -6.74
N GLY A 297 8.99 -9.66 -6.43
CA GLY A 297 10.02 -8.65 -6.63
C GLY A 297 9.81 -7.41 -5.76
N TRP A 298 9.20 -7.58 -4.58
CA TRP A 298 8.98 -6.48 -3.65
C TRP A 298 10.22 -6.22 -2.81
N ILE A 299 10.46 -4.96 -2.54
CA ILE A 299 11.45 -4.50 -1.57
C ILE A 299 10.80 -4.61 -0.20
N ASP A 300 11.50 -5.22 0.76
CA ASP A 300 11.10 -5.18 2.15
C ASP A 300 11.14 -3.74 2.66
N ASN A 301 9.99 -3.22 3.04
CA ASN A 301 9.81 -1.85 3.55
C ASN A 301 9.05 -1.91 4.89
N PHE A 302 9.36 -2.95 5.68
CA PHE A 302 8.69 -3.17 6.95
C PHE A 302 9.08 -2.11 7.98
N MET A 303 8.09 -1.46 8.53
CA MET A 303 8.21 -0.49 9.62
C MET A 303 6.93 -0.44 10.43
N VAL A 304 7.04 -0.23 11.75
CA VAL A 304 5.91 -0.18 12.69
C VAL A 304 6.06 0.96 13.69
N GLY A 305 5.00 1.25 14.42
CA GLY A 305 5.01 2.25 15.49
C GLY A 305 5.37 3.64 14.99
N GLN A 306 6.20 4.36 15.74
CA GLN A 306 6.57 5.75 15.45
C GLN A 306 7.28 5.90 14.10
N GLU A 307 8.08 4.93 13.70
CA GLU A 307 8.79 4.95 12.42
C GLU A 307 7.81 5.00 11.24
N PHE A 308 6.76 4.20 11.27
CA PHE A 308 5.73 4.23 10.23
C PHE A 308 4.88 5.50 10.27
N GLU A 309 4.58 6.02 11.46
CA GLU A 309 3.86 7.29 11.61
C GLU A 309 4.67 8.45 11.01
N ASP A 310 5.96 8.56 11.33
CA ASP A 310 6.85 9.60 10.81
C ASP A 310 7.00 9.47 9.29
N PHE A 311 7.12 8.25 8.78
CA PHE A 311 7.16 7.97 7.34
C PHE A 311 5.87 8.44 6.64
N LEU A 312 4.68 8.14 7.19
CA LEU A 312 3.41 8.58 6.61
C LEU A 312 3.30 10.10 6.55
N ILE A 313 3.76 10.80 7.60
CA ILE A 313 3.77 12.27 7.64
C ILE A 313 4.68 12.80 6.54
N GLU A 314 5.91 12.30 6.43
CA GLU A 314 6.86 12.73 5.39
C GLU A 314 6.30 12.48 3.98
N GLN A 315 5.74 11.30 3.72
CA GLN A 315 5.15 10.97 2.43
C GLN A 315 3.95 11.86 2.10
N ASN A 316 3.08 12.12 3.07
CA ASN A 316 1.94 13.01 2.90
C ASN A 316 2.39 14.44 2.51
N ASP A 317 3.34 15.01 3.24
CA ASP A 317 3.86 16.35 2.99
C ASP A 317 4.56 16.46 1.63
N ARG A 318 5.35 15.45 1.27
CA ARG A 318 6.04 15.36 -0.03
C ARG A 318 5.05 15.30 -1.20
N VAL A 319 4.03 14.46 -1.10
CA VAL A 319 3.00 14.33 -2.12
C VAL A 319 2.18 15.61 -2.23
N GLU A 320 1.77 16.18 -1.11
CA GLU A 320 1.03 17.45 -1.07
C GLU A 320 1.81 18.58 -1.75
N SER A 321 3.09 18.71 -1.42
CA SER A 321 3.97 19.72 -2.01
C SER A 321 4.04 19.59 -3.53
N THR A 322 4.30 18.36 -4.03
CA THR A 322 4.37 18.09 -5.48
C THR A 322 3.04 18.42 -6.17
N LEU A 323 1.92 18.00 -5.59
CA LEU A 323 0.60 18.21 -6.19
C LEU A 323 0.14 19.68 -6.13
N LYS A 324 0.54 20.42 -5.09
CA LYS A 324 0.31 21.89 -5.01
C LYS A 324 1.04 22.64 -6.11
N GLU A 325 2.28 22.30 -6.40
CA GLU A 325 3.04 22.92 -7.51
C GLU A 325 2.37 22.68 -8.86
N LEU A 326 1.75 21.50 -9.03
CA LEU A 326 1.00 21.14 -10.23
C LEU A 326 -0.43 21.74 -10.26
N GLY A 327 -0.87 22.41 -9.20
CA GLY A 327 -2.26 22.91 -9.08
C GLY A 327 -3.32 21.81 -8.97
N LEU A 328 -2.91 20.62 -8.49
CA LEU A 328 -3.76 19.43 -8.35
C LEU A 328 -4.20 19.15 -6.90
N ALA A 329 -3.68 19.91 -5.92
CA ALA A 329 -4.06 19.84 -4.51
C ALA A 329 -4.80 21.09 -4.05
#